data_469570890893ff496471bb9adc589f96
#
_entry.id   469570890893ff496471bb9adc589f96
#
_cell.length_a   1.000
_cell.length_b   1.000
_cell.length_c   1.000
_cell.angle_alpha   90.00
_cell.angle_beta   90.00
_cell.angle_gamma   90.00
#
_symmetry.space_group_name_H-M   'P 1'
#
loop_
_entity.id
_entity.type
_entity.pdbx_description
1 polymer ?
#
loop_
_entity_poly.entity_id
_entity_poly.type
_entity_poly.pdbx_seq_one_letter_code
_entity_poly.pdbx_strand_id
1 'polypeptide(L)'
;ACHSGEIELAELIRKNMPSIEMLRLVNSGTEAVMSAIRAARGFTKRDKIVKFEGCYHGHSDGLLVKGGSGLLTNSIPNSAGVPKGYTDTTLLAKYNDEESVQQLFDNCGDEIACVIVEPCAANMGVVPPKKGFLKFLREITEKHDSLLIFDEVITGFRLSLGGAQKLYGVKPDLTTLGKIVGGGMPLAVY
;
A
#
# COMPACT_ATOMS: atom_id res chain seq x y z
N ALA A 1 -23.13 -14.96 3.57
CA ALA A 1 -24.37 -14.20 3.44
C ALA A 1 -24.10 -12.74 3.82
N CYS A 2 -24.65 -11.79 3.08
CA CYS A 2 -24.48 -10.38 3.39
C CYS A 2 -25.24 -10.04 4.69
N HIS A 3 -24.62 -9.28 5.57
CA HIS A 3 -25.22 -8.86 6.84
C HIS A 3 -25.48 -7.34 6.80
N SER A 4 -26.60 -6.86 7.39
CA SER A 4 -26.95 -5.42 7.35
C SER A 4 -25.85 -4.52 7.92
N GLY A 5 -25.22 -4.94 9.00
CA GLY A 5 -24.10 -4.20 9.61
C GLY A 5 -22.88 -4.05 8.70
N GLU A 6 -22.63 -5.00 7.80
CA GLU A 6 -21.55 -4.86 6.79
C GLU A 6 -21.89 -3.77 5.78
N ILE A 7 -23.15 -3.67 5.38
CA ILE A 7 -23.63 -2.62 4.46
C ILE A 7 -23.53 -1.25 5.13
N GLU A 8 -24.03 -1.12 6.34
CA GLU A 8 -23.97 0.13 7.13
C GLU A 8 -22.53 0.61 7.31
N LEU A 9 -21.60 -0.32 7.65
CA LEU A 9 -20.17 0.00 7.78
C LEU A 9 -19.57 0.43 6.44
N ALA A 10 -19.88 -0.26 5.35
CA ALA A 10 -19.40 0.07 4.02
C ALA A 10 -19.85 1.48 3.58
N GLU A 11 -21.12 1.82 3.83
CA GLU A 11 -21.66 3.16 3.56
C GLU A 11 -20.98 4.23 4.41
N LEU A 12 -20.73 3.95 5.69
CA LEU A 12 -20.05 4.86 6.60
C LEU A 12 -18.61 5.13 6.16
N ILE A 13 -17.89 4.08 5.73
CA ILE A 13 -16.53 4.21 5.20
C ILE A 13 -16.55 5.09 3.94
N ARG A 14 -17.38 4.77 2.96
CA ARG A 14 -17.50 5.54 1.71
C ARG A 14 -17.88 7.00 1.95
N LYS A 15 -18.75 7.27 2.90
CA LYS A 15 -19.14 8.63 3.27
C LYS A 15 -17.96 9.47 3.76
N ASN A 16 -17.04 8.87 4.51
CA ASN A 16 -15.91 9.57 5.11
C ASN A 16 -14.64 9.56 4.24
N MET A 17 -14.49 8.57 3.38
CA MET A 17 -13.39 8.40 2.42
C MET A 17 -13.93 8.29 0.99
N PRO A 18 -14.27 9.41 0.33
CA PRO A 18 -14.90 9.40 -0.99
C PRO A 18 -14.05 8.84 -2.13
N SER A 19 -12.76 8.63 -1.91
CA SER A 19 -11.88 7.90 -2.85
C SER A 19 -12.26 6.42 -2.96
N ILE A 20 -12.89 5.86 -1.93
CA ILE A 20 -13.35 4.47 -1.88
C ILE A 20 -14.75 4.41 -2.50
N GLU A 21 -14.81 4.03 -3.77
CA GLU A 21 -16.09 3.89 -4.50
C GLU A 21 -16.72 2.51 -4.26
N MET A 22 -15.88 1.49 -4.13
CA MET A 22 -16.25 0.10 -3.88
C MET A 22 -15.29 -0.49 -2.86
N LEU A 23 -15.77 -1.37 -2.00
CA LEU A 23 -14.94 -2.00 -1.00
C LEU A 23 -15.33 -3.46 -0.73
N ARG A 24 -14.39 -4.20 -0.17
CA ARG A 24 -14.63 -5.54 0.37
C ARG A 24 -14.09 -5.65 1.78
N LEU A 25 -14.87 -6.26 2.66
CA LEU A 25 -14.47 -6.57 4.02
C LEU A 25 -13.67 -7.87 4.05
N VAL A 26 -12.61 -7.88 4.83
CA VAL A 26 -11.72 -9.02 5.11
C VAL A 26 -11.36 -9.02 6.60
N ASN A 27 -10.61 -10.03 7.07
CA ASN A 27 -10.39 -10.18 8.52
C ASN A 27 -9.12 -9.52 9.04
N SER A 28 -8.17 -9.19 8.18
CA SER A 28 -6.88 -8.63 8.59
C SER A 28 -6.30 -7.66 7.58
N GLY A 29 -5.42 -6.76 8.04
CA GLY A 29 -4.67 -5.87 7.16
C GLY A 29 -3.81 -6.62 6.15
N THR A 30 -3.29 -7.79 6.51
CA THR A 30 -2.54 -8.67 5.58
C THR A 30 -3.42 -9.11 4.41
N GLU A 31 -4.65 -9.55 4.68
CA GLU A 31 -5.61 -9.94 3.64
C GLU A 31 -6.02 -8.75 2.77
N ALA A 32 -6.24 -7.60 3.38
CA ALA A 32 -6.55 -6.36 2.66
C ALA A 32 -5.43 -5.98 1.68
N VAL A 33 -4.20 -5.91 2.15
CA VAL A 33 -3.03 -5.58 1.32
C VAL A 33 -2.79 -6.62 0.24
N MET A 34 -2.81 -7.91 0.58
CA MET A 34 -2.67 -9.01 -0.39
C MET A 34 -3.71 -8.90 -1.51
N SER A 35 -4.95 -8.57 -1.15
CA SER A 35 -6.05 -8.44 -2.10
C SER A 35 -5.92 -7.19 -2.98
N ALA A 36 -5.52 -6.06 -2.39
CA ALA A 36 -5.27 -4.82 -3.13
C ALA A 36 -4.14 -4.98 -4.16
N ILE A 37 -3.03 -5.61 -3.78
CA ILE A 37 -1.92 -5.91 -4.71
C ILE A 37 -2.39 -6.86 -5.83
N ARG A 38 -3.17 -7.89 -5.49
CA ARG A 38 -3.72 -8.79 -6.50
C ARG A 38 -4.65 -8.07 -7.48
N ALA A 39 -5.48 -7.16 -6.98
CA ALA A 39 -6.34 -6.32 -7.82
C ALA A 39 -5.50 -5.42 -8.73
N ALA A 40 -4.45 -4.77 -8.21
CA ALA A 40 -3.55 -3.94 -8.98
C ALA A 40 -2.85 -4.72 -10.11
N ARG A 41 -2.29 -5.88 -9.80
CA ARG A 41 -1.69 -6.78 -10.80
C ARG A 41 -2.70 -7.23 -11.87
N GLY A 42 -3.89 -7.60 -11.42
CA GLY A 42 -4.98 -8.03 -12.33
C GLY A 42 -5.42 -6.93 -13.28
N PHE A 43 -5.48 -5.68 -12.81
CA PHE A 43 -5.86 -4.51 -13.59
C PHE A 43 -4.78 -4.10 -14.59
N THR A 44 -3.54 -3.94 -14.12
CA THR A 44 -2.42 -3.46 -14.93
C THR A 44 -1.82 -4.54 -15.84
N LYS A 45 -2.05 -5.82 -15.54
CA LYS A 45 -1.39 -6.98 -16.19
C LYS A 45 0.13 -6.96 -15.99
N ARG A 46 0.61 -6.41 -14.90
CA ARG A 46 2.02 -6.30 -14.53
C ARG A 46 2.28 -7.03 -13.21
N ASP A 47 3.52 -7.45 -12.98
CA ASP A 47 3.85 -8.29 -11.81
C ASP A 47 4.61 -7.57 -10.71
N LYS A 48 5.46 -6.59 -11.06
CA LYS A 48 6.32 -5.91 -10.09
C LYS A 48 5.54 -4.94 -9.22
N ILE A 49 5.94 -4.85 -7.97
CA ILE A 49 5.42 -3.86 -7.02
C ILE A 49 6.58 -3.10 -6.38
N VAL A 50 6.35 -1.84 -6.07
CA VAL A 50 7.30 -1.03 -5.28
C VAL A 50 6.75 -0.88 -3.87
N LYS A 51 7.59 -1.17 -2.87
CA LYS A 51 7.35 -0.83 -1.45
C LYS A 51 8.55 -0.09 -0.88
N PHE A 52 8.43 0.42 0.34
CA PHE A 52 9.48 1.21 0.98
C PHE A 52 10.18 0.44 2.10
N GLU A 53 11.49 0.65 2.21
CA GLU A 53 12.27 0.14 3.34
C GLU A 53 11.70 0.67 4.65
N GLY A 54 11.63 -0.20 5.67
CA GLY A 54 11.06 0.13 6.97
C GLY A 54 9.53 0.12 7.05
N CYS A 55 8.82 0.18 5.92
CA CYS A 55 7.36 0.05 5.88
C CYS A 55 6.91 -1.40 6.03
N TYR A 56 5.81 -1.59 6.75
CA TYR A 56 5.20 -2.90 7.00
C TYR A 56 3.79 -2.99 6.40
N HIS A 57 3.56 -4.01 5.61
CA HIS A 57 2.31 -4.21 4.87
C HIS A 57 1.69 -5.60 5.09
N GLY A 58 1.80 -6.13 6.31
CA GLY A 58 1.38 -7.48 6.64
C GLY A 58 2.45 -8.53 6.32
N HIS A 59 2.08 -9.80 6.48
CA HIS A 59 3.01 -10.92 6.42
C HIS A 59 2.83 -11.83 5.19
N SER A 60 2.29 -11.30 4.10
CA SER A 60 2.33 -11.99 2.81
C SER A 60 3.78 -12.13 2.34
N ASP A 61 4.18 -13.31 1.87
CA ASP A 61 5.56 -13.67 1.56
C ASP A 61 6.26 -12.66 0.65
N GLY A 62 5.59 -12.18 -0.39
CA GLY A 62 6.12 -11.18 -1.31
C GLY A 62 6.41 -9.81 -0.70
N LEU A 63 5.94 -9.55 0.53
CA LEU A 63 6.15 -8.28 1.24
C LEU A 63 7.21 -8.38 2.35
N LEU A 64 7.63 -9.61 2.69
CA LEU A 64 8.66 -9.88 3.69
C LEU A 64 10.06 -9.81 3.07
N VAL A 65 10.42 -8.62 2.63
CA VAL A 65 11.67 -8.33 1.92
C VAL A 65 12.48 -7.24 2.61
N LYS A 66 13.79 -7.31 2.47
CA LYS A 66 14.75 -6.27 2.86
C LYS A 66 15.64 -5.88 1.68
N GLY A 67 16.25 -4.69 1.74
CA GLY A 67 17.18 -4.22 0.73
C GLY A 67 18.39 -5.13 0.59
N GLY A 68 18.79 -5.39 -0.66
CA GLY A 68 20.09 -5.94 -1.01
C GLY A 68 21.15 -4.83 -1.09
N SER A 69 22.37 -5.17 -1.53
CA SER A 69 23.51 -4.25 -1.57
C SER A 69 23.47 -3.18 -2.69
N GLY A 70 22.35 -3.01 -3.39
CA GLY A 70 22.19 -2.00 -4.46
C GLY A 70 20.73 -1.76 -4.82
N LEU A 71 20.43 -0.56 -5.35
CA LEU A 71 19.07 -0.12 -5.72
C LEU A 71 18.37 -1.02 -6.75
N LEU A 72 19.13 -1.75 -7.55
CA LEU A 72 18.64 -2.67 -8.57
C LEU A 72 18.83 -4.14 -8.20
N THR A 73 19.28 -4.43 -6.98
CA THR A 73 19.50 -5.79 -6.53
C THR A 73 18.16 -6.41 -6.13
N ASN A 74 17.89 -7.63 -6.56
CA ASN A 74 16.72 -8.40 -6.16
C ASN A 74 16.55 -8.35 -4.64
N SER A 75 15.32 -8.10 -4.21
CA SER A 75 14.94 -8.09 -2.80
C SER A 75 15.30 -9.42 -2.13
N ILE A 76 15.88 -9.35 -0.96
CA ILE A 76 16.26 -10.53 -0.18
C ILE A 76 15.13 -10.85 0.80
N PRO A 77 14.72 -12.12 0.93
CA PRO A 77 13.75 -12.51 1.96
C PRO A 77 14.20 -12.03 3.35
N ASN A 78 13.29 -11.40 4.08
CA ASN A 78 13.53 -10.91 5.45
C ASN A 78 13.08 -11.90 6.54
N SER A 79 12.46 -13.00 6.12
CA SER A 79 11.93 -14.02 7.02
C SER A 79 12.38 -15.39 6.57
N ALA A 80 12.81 -16.23 7.52
CA ALA A 80 13.11 -17.63 7.26
C ALA A 80 11.84 -18.33 6.74
N GLY A 81 11.99 -19.13 5.69
CA GLY A 81 10.87 -19.84 5.08
C GLY A 81 10.19 -19.11 3.90
N VAL A 82 10.53 -17.86 3.61
CA VAL A 82 10.07 -17.19 2.39
C VAL A 82 10.94 -17.61 1.20
N PRO A 83 10.38 -18.29 0.19
CA PRO A 83 11.13 -18.67 -1.00
C PRO A 83 11.51 -17.42 -1.83
N LYS A 84 12.69 -17.45 -2.44
CA LYS A 84 13.21 -16.34 -3.26
C LYS A 84 12.23 -15.92 -4.36
N GLY A 85 11.59 -16.85 -5.04
CA GLY A 85 10.63 -16.54 -6.10
C GLY A 85 9.43 -15.67 -5.68
N TYR A 86 9.10 -15.60 -4.38
CA TYR A 86 8.07 -14.69 -3.87
C TYR A 86 8.53 -13.24 -3.78
N THR A 87 9.84 -13.02 -3.66
CA THR A 87 10.42 -11.69 -3.45
C THR A 87 10.92 -11.04 -4.74
N ASP A 88 11.11 -11.82 -5.80
CA ASP A 88 11.71 -11.37 -7.07
C ASP A 88 10.89 -10.28 -7.80
N THR A 89 9.59 -10.19 -7.50
CA THR A 89 8.68 -9.18 -8.06
C THR A 89 8.48 -7.96 -7.16
N THR A 90 9.19 -7.90 -6.02
CA THR A 90 9.06 -6.79 -5.06
C THR A 90 10.31 -5.93 -5.11
N LEU A 91 10.12 -4.67 -5.50
CA LEU A 91 11.17 -3.66 -5.58
C LEU A 91 11.15 -2.81 -4.31
N LEU A 92 12.31 -2.42 -3.82
CA LEU A 92 12.46 -1.60 -2.63
C LEU A 92 12.96 -0.21 -2.99
N ALA A 93 12.24 0.80 -2.54
CA ALA A 93 12.65 2.20 -2.55
C ALA A 93 12.91 2.69 -1.12
N LYS A 94 13.62 3.80 -0.98
CA LYS A 94 13.79 4.48 0.30
C LYS A 94 12.61 5.40 0.56
N TYR A 95 12.08 5.36 1.78
CA TYR A 95 11.00 6.25 2.16
C TYR A 95 11.46 7.72 2.19
N ASN A 96 10.66 8.65 1.65
CA ASN A 96 11.02 10.07 1.52
C ASN A 96 12.21 10.37 0.59
N ASP A 97 12.50 9.48 -0.36
CA ASP A 97 13.56 9.62 -1.36
C ASP A 97 12.95 9.42 -2.76
N GLU A 98 12.61 10.53 -3.41
CA GLU A 98 12.00 10.56 -4.75
C GLU A 98 12.93 9.99 -5.81
N GLU A 99 14.25 10.21 -5.67
CA GLU A 99 15.25 9.71 -6.62
C GLU A 99 15.28 8.18 -6.65
N SER A 100 15.20 7.53 -5.47
CA SER A 100 15.16 6.08 -5.38
C SER A 100 13.94 5.48 -6.10
N VAL A 101 12.81 6.15 -6.05
CA VAL A 101 11.58 5.74 -6.78
C VAL A 101 11.72 6.00 -8.27
N GLN A 102 12.22 7.19 -8.66
CA GLN A 102 12.43 7.56 -10.07
C GLN A 102 13.32 6.54 -10.77
N GLN A 103 14.44 6.15 -10.15
CA GLN A 103 15.36 5.14 -10.71
C GLN A 103 14.68 3.79 -10.96
N LEU A 104 13.76 3.34 -10.11
CA LEU A 104 13.00 2.10 -10.34
C LEU A 104 12.09 2.23 -11.55
N PHE A 105 11.40 3.37 -11.68
CA PHE A 105 10.52 3.61 -12.83
C PHE A 105 11.30 3.79 -14.14
N ASP A 106 12.46 4.44 -14.12
CA ASP A 106 13.32 4.59 -15.31
C ASP A 106 13.83 3.22 -15.81
N ASN A 107 14.04 2.28 -14.90
CA ASN A 107 14.57 0.96 -15.24
C ASN A 107 13.51 -0.07 -15.66
N CYS A 108 12.31 -0.04 -15.05
CA CYS A 108 11.29 -1.04 -15.29
C CYS A 108 9.85 -0.54 -15.06
N GLY A 109 9.59 0.75 -15.32
CA GLY A 109 8.27 1.35 -15.08
C GLY A 109 7.11 0.61 -15.74
N ASP A 110 7.32 0.08 -16.94
CA ASP A 110 6.32 -0.68 -17.69
C ASP A 110 5.98 -2.06 -17.07
N GLU A 111 6.77 -2.53 -16.12
CA GLU A 111 6.55 -3.78 -15.40
C GLU A 111 5.94 -3.56 -14.00
N ILE A 112 5.89 -2.30 -13.53
CA ILE A 112 5.41 -1.96 -12.17
C ILE A 112 3.88 -1.89 -12.19
N ALA A 113 3.24 -2.80 -11.44
CA ALA A 113 1.79 -2.82 -11.25
C ALA A 113 1.33 -1.72 -10.29
N CYS A 114 2.05 -1.53 -9.19
CA CYS A 114 1.69 -0.55 -8.19
C CYS A 114 2.86 -0.12 -7.30
N VAL A 115 2.69 1.04 -6.68
CA VAL A 115 3.45 1.50 -5.53
C VAL A 115 2.56 1.38 -4.30
N ILE A 116 3.00 0.66 -3.27
CA ILE A 116 2.32 0.62 -1.97
C ILE A 116 3.12 1.41 -0.93
N VAL A 117 2.44 2.28 -0.20
CA VAL A 117 3.06 3.17 0.78
C VAL A 117 2.18 3.33 2.02
N GLU A 118 2.79 3.30 3.21
CA GLU A 118 2.17 3.87 4.40
C GLU A 118 2.26 5.41 4.26
N PRO A 119 1.16 6.17 4.16
CA PRO A 119 1.23 7.63 3.97
C PRO A 119 1.95 8.35 5.10
N CYS A 120 1.92 7.76 6.30
CA CYS A 120 2.80 8.07 7.41
C CYS A 120 3.33 6.74 7.91
N ALA A 121 4.63 6.49 7.73
CA ALA A 121 5.24 5.22 8.07
C ALA A 121 5.36 5.07 9.59
N ALA A 122 4.52 4.20 10.18
CA ALA A 122 4.39 4.09 11.62
C ALA A 122 5.20 2.93 12.24
N ASN A 123 5.63 1.97 11.42
CA ASN A 123 6.39 0.81 11.90
C ASN A 123 7.89 1.06 12.09
N MET A 124 8.41 2.17 11.59
CA MET A 124 9.82 2.58 11.74
C MET A 124 10.02 3.84 12.59
N GLY A 125 9.08 4.14 13.50
CA GLY A 125 9.17 5.26 14.44
C GLY A 125 8.30 6.47 14.09
N VAL A 126 7.17 6.30 13.41
CA VAL A 126 6.23 7.35 13.01
C VAL A 126 6.93 8.45 12.18
N VAL A 127 7.28 8.09 10.97
CA VAL A 127 7.94 9.00 10.02
C VAL A 127 6.89 9.60 9.08
N PRO A 128 6.60 10.91 9.17
CA PRO A 128 5.70 11.57 8.23
C PRO A 128 6.34 11.70 6.84
N PRO A 129 5.52 11.81 5.78
CA PRO A 129 6.04 12.07 4.45
C PRO A 129 6.63 13.48 4.38
N LYS A 130 7.75 13.64 3.69
CA LYS A 130 8.27 14.97 3.32
C LYS A 130 7.25 15.68 2.44
N LYS A 131 7.27 17.03 2.51
CA LYS A 131 6.41 17.85 1.65
C LYS A 131 6.62 17.51 0.17
N GLY A 132 5.54 17.13 -0.52
CA GLY A 132 5.57 16.77 -1.94
C GLY A 132 5.73 15.28 -2.22
N PHE A 133 6.28 14.48 -1.32
CA PHE A 133 6.59 13.07 -1.57
C PHE A 133 5.38 12.24 -2.02
N LEU A 134 4.24 12.31 -1.31
CA LEU A 134 3.04 11.57 -1.72
C LEU A 134 2.46 12.08 -3.05
N LYS A 135 2.59 13.38 -3.31
CA LYS A 135 2.18 13.95 -4.59
C LYS A 135 3.07 13.45 -5.73
N PHE A 136 4.37 13.40 -5.52
CA PHE A 136 5.31 12.79 -6.46
C PHE A 136 4.97 11.33 -6.74
N LEU A 137 4.63 10.54 -5.71
CA LEU A 137 4.20 9.14 -5.90
C LEU A 137 2.93 9.04 -6.77
N ARG A 138 1.98 9.98 -6.59
CA ARG A 138 0.79 10.03 -7.44
C ARG A 138 1.15 10.35 -8.89
N GLU A 139 1.96 11.37 -9.12
CA GLU A 139 2.37 11.82 -10.44
C GLU A 139 3.16 10.75 -11.21
N ILE A 140 4.11 10.09 -10.56
CA ILE A 140 4.93 9.06 -11.21
C ILE A 140 4.10 7.81 -11.52
N THR A 141 3.18 7.40 -10.64
CA THR A 141 2.31 6.25 -10.92
C THR A 141 1.33 6.55 -12.07
N GLU A 142 0.74 7.73 -12.13
CA GLU A 142 -0.09 8.16 -13.25
C GLU A 142 0.67 8.18 -14.58
N LYS A 143 1.88 8.74 -14.58
CA LYS A 143 2.73 8.82 -15.77
C LYS A 143 3.05 7.46 -16.38
N HIS A 144 3.14 6.43 -15.55
CA HIS A 144 3.51 5.07 -15.97
C HIS A 144 2.35 4.07 -15.98
N ASP A 145 1.09 4.53 -15.87
CA ASP A 145 -0.10 3.68 -15.79
C ASP A 145 0.00 2.60 -14.71
N SER A 146 0.70 2.90 -13.61
CA SER A 146 0.79 2.11 -12.40
C SER A 146 -0.24 2.59 -11.38
N LEU A 147 -0.61 1.76 -10.40
CA LEU A 147 -1.55 2.15 -9.37
C LEU A 147 -0.83 2.59 -8.09
N LEU A 148 -1.40 3.59 -7.40
CA LEU A 148 -0.97 4.02 -6.08
C LEU A 148 -1.87 3.38 -5.02
N ILE A 149 -1.28 2.61 -4.10
CA ILE A 149 -1.98 2.01 -2.96
C ILE A 149 -1.55 2.73 -1.69
N PHE A 150 -2.50 3.33 -0.98
CA PHE A 150 -2.27 3.83 0.37
C PHE A 150 -2.61 2.72 1.38
N ASP A 151 -1.60 2.25 2.09
CA ASP A 151 -1.79 1.41 3.25
C ASP A 151 -2.15 2.30 4.46
N GLU A 152 -3.43 2.47 4.65
CA GLU A 152 -4.00 3.22 5.76
C GLU A 152 -4.46 2.32 6.92
N VAL A 153 -3.90 1.15 7.04
CA VAL A 153 -4.20 0.22 8.16
C VAL A 153 -3.91 0.86 9.52
N ILE A 154 -2.94 1.78 9.60
CA ILE A 154 -2.66 2.56 10.82
C ILE A 154 -3.29 3.95 10.75
N THR A 155 -3.20 4.64 9.63
CA THR A 155 -3.54 6.05 9.49
C THR A 155 -5.03 6.31 9.25
N GLY A 156 -5.74 5.35 8.64
CA GLY A 156 -7.16 5.44 8.34
C GLY A 156 -7.99 5.61 9.61
N PHE A 157 -8.89 6.59 9.62
CA PHE A 157 -9.72 6.99 10.77
C PHE A 157 -8.95 7.41 12.03
N ARG A 158 -7.62 7.32 12.01
CA ARG A 158 -6.75 7.74 13.13
C ARG A 158 -6.29 9.19 12.98
N LEU A 159 -5.79 9.56 11.82
CA LEU A 159 -5.31 10.93 11.57
C LEU A 159 -6.46 11.89 11.28
N SER A 160 -7.48 11.42 10.60
CA SER A 160 -8.72 12.13 10.32
C SER A 160 -9.82 11.13 9.92
N LEU A 161 -11.08 11.55 9.85
CA LEU A 161 -12.19 10.74 9.33
C LEU A 161 -11.97 10.32 7.86
N GLY A 162 -11.25 11.13 7.09
CA GLY A 162 -10.87 10.81 5.70
C GLY A 162 -9.47 10.21 5.55
N GLY A 163 -8.84 9.78 6.66
CA GLY A 163 -7.51 9.19 6.66
C GLY A 163 -6.38 10.18 6.32
N ALA A 164 -5.22 9.62 6.03
CA ALA A 164 -4.06 10.39 5.59
C ALA A 164 -4.27 11.00 4.20
N GLN A 165 -4.99 10.33 3.31
CA GLN A 165 -5.29 10.83 1.97
C GLN A 165 -6.01 12.19 1.99
N LYS A 166 -6.91 12.40 2.94
CA LYS A 166 -7.56 13.70 3.15
C LYS A 166 -6.61 14.72 3.76
N LEU A 167 -5.81 14.29 4.73
CA LEU A 167 -4.86 15.17 5.42
C LEU A 167 -3.79 15.73 4.46
N TYR A 168 -3.28 14.88 3.58
CA TYR A 168 -2.22 15.27 2.62
C TYR A 168 -2.75 15.69 1.24
N GLY A 169 -4.06 15.57 1.00
CA GLY A 169 -4.68 15.99 -0.26
C GLY A 169 -4.27 15.16 -1.47
N VAL A 170 -3.97 13.86 -1.28
CA VAL A 170 -3.57 12.94 -2.34
C VAL A 170 -4.56 11.78 -2.40
N LYS A 171 -5.16 11.55 -3.57
CA LYS A 171 -6.10 10.45 -3.81
C LYS A 171 -5.35 9.23 -4.36
N PRO A 172 -5.30 8.09 -3.63
CA PRO A 172 -4.80 6.83 -4.15
C PRO A 172 -5.82 6.16 -5.07
N ASP A 173 -5.39 5.15 -5.84
CA ASP A 173 -6.27 4.27 -6.60
C ASP A 173 -6.90 3.19 -5.71
N LEU A 174 -6.14 2.69 -4.74
CA LEU A 174 -6.59 1.70 -3.77
C LEU A 174 -6.20 2.13 -2.35
N THR A 175 -7.07 1.81 -1.40
CA THR A 175 -6.84 2.07 0.03
C THR A 175 -7.04 0.78 0.81
N THR A 176 -6.13 0.46 1.71
CA THR A 176 -6.31 -0.63 2.68
C THR A 176 -6.53 -0.07 4.08
N LEU A 177 -7.51 -0.60 4.79
CA LEU A 177 -7.86 -0.22 6.16
C LEU A 177 -7.83 -1.43 7.07
N GLY A 178 -7.59 -1.20 8.35
CA GLY A 178 -7.56 -2.24 9.38
C GLY A 178 -7.52 -1.63 10.77
N LYS A 179 -7.09 -2.39 11.75
CA LYS A 179 -6.95 -1.92 13.14
C LYS A 179 -8.19 -1.17 13.65
N ILE A 180 -8.13 0.16 13.72
CA ILE A 180 -9.19 1.01 14.29
C ILE A 180 -10.55 0.83 13.58
N VAL A 181 -10.56 0.54 12.29
CA VAL A 181 -11.82 0.34 11.53
C VAL A 181 -12.62 -0.85 12.06
N GLY A 182 -11.94 -1.84 12.64
CA GLY A 182 -12.57 -3.01 13.23
C GLY A 182 -13.09 -2.82 14.66
N GLY A 183 -12.77 -1.69 15.32
CA GLY A 183 -13.20 -1.41 16.69
C GLY A 183 -12.79 -2.48 17.72
N GLY A 184 -11.69 -3.19 17.46
CA GLY A 184 -11.20 -4.31 18.27
C GLY A 184 -11.56 -5.69 17.72
N MET A 185 -12.42 -5.77 16.70
CA MET A 185 -12.77 -7.02 16.03
C MET A 185 -11.83 -7.30 14.84
N PRO A 186 -11.70 -8.58 14.41
CA PRO A 186 -10.91 -8.94 13.24
C PRO A 186 -11.61 -8.47 11.96
N LEU A 187 -11.31 -7.25 11.57
CA LEU A 187 -11.89 -6.61 10.38
C LEU A 187 -10.85 -5.71 9.70
N ALA A 188 -10.81 -5.80 8.38
CA ALA A 188 -10.05 -4.93 7.52
C ALA A 188 -10.80 -4.72 6.19
N VAL A 189 -10.31 -3.82 5.34
CA VAL A 189 -10.99 -3.37 4.12
C VAL A 189 -9.97 -3.12 3.01
N TYR A 190 -10.34 -3.42 1.79
CA TYR A 190 -9.66 -2.94 0.59
C TYR A 190 -10.66 -2.54 -0.47
#